data_4ca8c1fd79355f8f6c5f8568c4ef3405
#
_entry.id   4ca8c1fd79355f8f6c5f8568c4ef3405
#
_cell.length_a   1.000
_cell.length_b   1.000
_cell.length_c   1.000
_cell.angle_alpha   90.00
_cell.angle_beta   90.00
_cell.angle_gamma   90.00
#
_symmetry.space_group_name_H-M   'P 1'
#
loop_
_entity.id
_entity.type
_entity.pdbx_description
1 polymer ?
#
loop_
_entity_poly.entity_id
_entity_poly.type
_entity_poly.pdbx_seq_one_letter_code
_entity_poly.pdbx_strand_id
1 'polypeptide(L)'
;PVSWSLLAYTLILNTISPLSMVAEALAKVLQALSKGRPILPQDKLLEAVSGNAWGYLVAIAVGFTILLAWKGWDFFRDEIFAKSRKMRFGTFCAITCIFLGAQFFATLYINVLEFLLNCIGLSAMTALEAATDLSDTFSMFLYAAIAAPIAEEILFRGFIQRSLLPFGQKFAIFGSAVLFGLFHGNLIQTPYAFLVGLILGYVAAEYSIWWSIVLHTINNMVM
;
A
#
# COMPACT_ATOMS: atom_id res chain seq x y z
N PRO A 1 -17.34 -0.53 -12.80
CA PRO A 1 -17.43 0.57 -11.86
C PRO A 1 -16.27 0.52 -10.86
N VAL A 2 -15.74 1.68 -10.49
CA VAL A 2 -14.59 1.87 -9.57
C VAL A 2 -14.81 1.12 -8.25
N SER A 3 -16.02 1.19 -7.73
CA SER A 3 -16.43 0.58 -6.45
C SER A 3 -16.17 -0.93 -6.38
N TRP A 4 -16.40 -1.66 -7.45
CA TRP A 4 -16.23 -3.11 -7.46
C TRP A 4 -14.76 -3.54 -7.43
N SER A 5 -13.86 -2.82 -8.13
CA SER A 5 -12.42 -3.14 -8.12
C SER A 5 -11.81 -2.88 -6.73
N LEU A 6 -12.17 -1.75 -6.09
CA LEU A 6 -11.72 -1.42 -4.76
C LEU A 6 -12.30 -2.39 -3.71
N LEU A 7 -13.60 -2.67 -3.80
CA LEU A 7 -14.25 -3.62 -2.90
C LEU A 7 -13.64 -5.02 -3.03
N ALA A 8 -13.46 -5.51 -4.25
CA ALA A 8 -12.86 -6.83 -4.49
C ALA A 8 -11.43 -6.89 -3.93
N TYR A 9 -10.59 -5.88 -4.18
CA TYR A 9 -9.23 -5.83 -3.65
C TYR A 9 -9.22 -5.81 -2.12
N THR A 10 -10.04 -4.96 -1.50
CA THR A 10 -10.16 -4.88 -0.04
C THR A 10 -10.65 -6.19 0.57
N LEU A 11 -11.65 -6.83 -0.02
CA LEU A 11 -12.14 -8.13 0.43
C LEU A 11 -11.08 -9.23 0.30
N ILE A 12 -10.34 -9.26 -0.80
CA ILE A 12 -9.26 -10.23 -1.01
C ILE A 12 -8.17 -10.05 0.05
N LEU A 13 -7.68 -8.84 0.28
CA LEU A 13 -6.67 -8.57 1.31
C LEU A 13 -7.16 -8.95 2.70
N ASN A 14 -8.36 -8.54 3.08
CA ASN A 14 -8.90 -8.76 4.42
C ASN A 14 -9.39 -10.20 4.66
N THR A 15 -9.49 -11.03 3.62
CA THR A 15 -9.88 -12.44 3.75
C THR A 15 -8.68 -13.37 3.63
N ILE A 16 -7.87 -13.20 2.58
CA ILE A 16 -6.77 -14.13 2.28
C ILE A 16 -5.60 -13.95 3.26
N SER A 17 -5.27 -12.71 3.64
CA SER A 17 -4.17 -12.46 4.56
C SER A 17 -4.43 -13.10 5.95
N PRO A 18 -5.56 -12.88 6.64
CA PRO A 18 -5.84 -13.57 7.89
C PRO A 18 -5.91 -15.10 7.76
N LEU A 19 -6.50 -15.61 6.67
CA LEU A 19 -6.57 -17.06 6.44
C LEU A 19 -5.17 -17.68 6.30
N SER A 20 -4.24 -17.00 5.63
CA SER A 20 -2.87 -17.49 5.52
C SER A 20 -2.13 -17.45 6.86
N MET A 21 -2.37 -16.44 7.69
CA MET A 21 -1.84 -16.37 9.06
C MET A 21 -2.33 -17.54 9.92
N VAL A 22 -3.63 -17.85 9.86
CA VAL A 22 -4.20 -19.03 10.54
C VAL A 22 -3.59 -20.34 10.02
N ALA A 23 -3.45 -20.49 8.72
CA ALA A 23 -2.83 -21.67 8.12
C ALA A 23 -1.37 -21.84 8.55
N GLU A 24 -0.61 -20.75 8.63
CA GLU A 24 0.77 -20.78 9.11
C GLU A 24 0.86 -21.11 10.61
N ALA A 25 -0.02 -20.55 11.44
CA ALA A 25 -0.10 -20.87 12.85
C ALA A 25 -0.38 -22.39 13.04
N LEU A 26 -1.35 -22.92 12.32
CA LEU A 26 -1.65 -24.37 12.33
C LEU A 26 -0.44 -25.22 11.87
N ALA A 27 0.24 -24.81 10.82
CA ALA A 27 1.44 -25.50 10.34
C ALA A 27 2.55 -25.53 11.40
N LYS A 28 2.81 -24.42 12.09
CA LYS A 28 3.79 -24.33 13.21
C LYS A 28 3.39 -25.26 14.37
N VAL A 29 2.11 -25.29 14.74
CA VAL A 29 1.59 -26.18 15.80
C VAL A 29 1.77 -27.65 15.39
N LEU A 30 1.35 -28.04 14.19
CA LEU A 30 1.48 -29.41 13.67
C LEU A 30 2.96 -29.85 13.60
N GLN A 31 3.84 -28.93 13.18
CA GLN A 31 5.27 -29.20 13.15
C GLN A 31 5.86 -29.41 14.55
N ALA A 32 5.44 -28.61 15.54
CA ALA A 32 5.86 -28.81 16.92
C ALA A 32 5.43 -30.19 17.45
N LEU A 33 4.16 -30.54 17.24
CA LEU A 33 3.60 -31.85 17.63
C LEU A 33 4.34 -33.01 16.95
N SER A 34 4.58 -32.94 15.65
CA SER A 34 5.28 -34.00 14.91
C SER A 34 6.73 -34.21 15.37
N LYS A 35 7.37 -33.17 15.89
CA LYS A 35 8.75 -33.21 16.42
C LYS A 35 8.83 -33.44 17.93
N GLY A 36 7.70 -33.66 18.61
CA GLY A 36 7.65 -33.79 20.07
C GLY A 36 8.13 -32.53 20.81
N ARG A 37 8.02 -31.35 20.20
CA ARG A 37 8.42 -30.07 20.79
C ARG A 37 7.22 -29.40 21.47
N PRO A 38 7.44 -28.59 22.52
CA PRO A 38 6.36 -27.82 23.10
C PRO A 38 5.77 -26.83 22.08
N ILE A 39 4.45 -26.67 22.12
CA ILE A 39 3.76 -25.65 21.32
C ILE A 39 4.13 -24.28 21.89
N LEU A 40 4.41 -23.32 21.01
CA LEU A 40 4.68 -21.94 21.40
C LEU A 40 3.48 -21.35 22.17
N PRO A 41 3.71 -20.54 23.22
CA PRO A 41 2.66 -19.72 23.82
C PRO A 41 1.95 -18.86 22.78
N GLN A 42 0.68 -18.52 23.04
CA GLN A 42 -0.18 -17.83 22.06
C GLN A 42 0.42 -16.49 21.59
N ASP A 43 1.00 -15.70 22.52
CA ASP A 43 1.67 -14.44 22.23
C ASP A 43 2.83 -14.61 21.26
N LYS A 44 3.71 -15.58 21.52
CA LYS A 44 4.86 -15.89 20.65
C LYS A 44 4.46 -16.52 19.33
N LEU A 45 3.37 -17.29 19.29
CA LEU A 45 2.84 -17.82 18.06
C LEU A 45 2.27 -16.70 17.19
N LEU A 46 1.54 -15.76 17.80
CA LEU A 46 1.00 -14.61 17.12
C LEU A 46 2.11 -13.72 16.57
N GLU A 47 3.12 -13.37 17.38
CA GLU A 47 4.30 -12.63 16.96
C GLU A 47 5.00 -13.30 15.77
N ALA A 48 5.25 -14.61 15.84
CA ALA A 48 5.91 -15.37 14.77
C ALA A 48 5.11 -15.45 13.47
N VAL A 49 3.81 -15.22 13.49
CA VAL A 49 2.93 -15.26 12.32
C VAL A 49 2.67 -13.85 11.80
N SER A 50 2.43 -12.86 12.67
CA SER A 50 2.22 -11.47 12.28
C SER A 50 3.49 -10.78 11.76
N GLY A 51 4.67 -11.27 12.18
CA GLY A 51 5.96 -10.74 11.76
C GLY A 51 6.36 -11.06 10.31
N ASN A 52 5.50 -11.75 9.53
CA ASN A 52 5.79 -12.04 8.12
C ASN A 52 4.66 -11.59 7.20
N ALA A 53 5.01 -11.35 5.94
CA ALA A 53 4.08 -10.83 4.94
C ALA A 53 3.66 -11.83 3.87
N TRP A 54 3.95 -13.12 4.03
CA TRP A 54 3.63 -14.12 3.00
C TRP A 54 2.14 -14.13 2.65
N GLY A 55 1.27 -13.95 3.66
CA GLY A 55 -0.17 -13.86 3.44
C GLY A 55 -0.60 -12.67 2.58
N TYR A 56 0.01 -11.52 2.77
CA TYR A 56 -0.24 -10.34 1.94
C TYR A 56 0.26 -10.53 0.52
N LEU A 57 1.45 -11.13 0.34
CA LEU A 57 1.99 -11.45 -0.99
C LEU A 57 1.09 -12.43 -1.75
N VAL A 58 0.60 -13.47 -1.08
CA VAL A 58 -0.37 -14.41 -1.66
C VAL A 58 -1.68 -13.70 -2.01
N ALA A 59 -2.20 -12.84 -1.13
CA ALA A 59 -3.42 -12.07 -1.38
C ALA A 59 -3.28 -11.16 -2.61
N ILE A 60 -2.15 -10.48 -2.75
CA ILE A 60 -1.84 -9.67 -3.94
C ILE A 60 -1.81 -10.54 -5.20
N ALA A 61 -1.10 -11.68 -5.18
CA ALA A 61 -1.01 -12.58 -6.33
C ALA A 61 -2.38 -13.12 -6.75
N VAL A 62 -3.21 -13.52 -5.81
CA VAL A 62 -4.59 -13.97 -6.06
C VAL A 62 -5.43 -12.82 -6.61
N GLY A 63 -5.35 -11.64 -6.01
CA GLY A 63 -6.07 -10.44 -6.46
C GLY A 63 -5.73 -10.08 -7.90
N PHE A 64 -4.44 -10.09 -8.25
CA PHE A 64 -3.99 -9.86 -9.64
C PHE A 64 -4.49 -10.93 -10.60
N THR A 65 -4.46 -12.21 -10.20
CA THR A 65 -4.97 -13.29 -11.03
C THR A 65 -6.46 -13.10 -11.32
N ILE A 66 -7.26 -12.73 -10.32
CA ILE A 66 -8.68 -12.45 -10.49
C ILE A 66 -8.91 -11.23 -11.41
N LEU A 67 -8.17 -10.15 -11.20
CA LEU A 67 -8.28 -8.95 -12.02
C LEU A 67 -7.88 -9.24 -13.47
N LEU A 68 -6.83 -10.01 -13.69
CA LEU A 68 -6.36 -10.43 -15.01
C LEU A 68 -7.39 -11.32 -15.71
N ALA A 69 -7.98 -12.29 -15.00
CA ALA A 69 -9.03 -13.14 -15.54
C ALA A 69 -10.31 -12.35 -15.89
N TRP A 70 -10.61 -11.31 -15.12
CA TRP A 70 -11.80 -10.48 -15.34
C TRP A 70 -11.64 -9.48 -16.48
N LYS A 71 -10.48 -8.82 -16.58
CA LYS A 71 -10.24 -7.72 -17.53
C LYS A 71 -9.50 -8.16 -18.79
N GLY A 72 -8.78 -9.25 -18.72
CA GLY A 72 -7.92 -9.76 -19.80
C GLY A 72 -6.56 -9.04 -19.87
N TRP A 73 -5.60 -9.69 -20.50
CA TRP A 73 -4.23 -9.18 -20.65
C TRP A 73 -4.16 -7.90 -21.48
N ASP A 74 -4.98 -7.78 -22.53
CA ASP A 74 -4.98 -6.62 -23.41
C ASP A 74 -5.32 -5.32 -22.68
N PHE A 75 -6.26 -5.38 -21.72
CA PHE A 75 -6.55 -4.24 -20.86
C PHE A 75 -5.33 -3.78 -20.04
N PHE A 76 -4.59 -4.72 -19.47
CA PHE A 76 -3.38 -4.37 -18.73
C PHE A 76 -2.30 -3.80 -19.63
N ARG A 77 -2.04 -4.44 -20.79
CA ARG A 77 -1.01 -4.03 -21.74
C ARG A 77 -1.32 -2.66 -22.37
N ASP A 78 -2.53 -2.47 -22.88
CA ASP A 78 -2.85 -1.37 -23.76
C ASP A 78 -3.45 -0.17 -23.03
N GLU A 79 -4.03 -0.39 -21.84
CA GLU A 79 -4.60 0.68 -21.05
C GLU A 79 -3.78 1.00 -19.81
N ILE A 80 -3.49 0.03 -18.93
CA ILE A 80 -2.80 0.30 -17.66
C ILE A 80 -1.33 0.62 -17.91
N PHE A 81 -0.64 -0.24 -18.66
CA PHE A 81 0.80 -0.12 -18.92
C PHE A 81 1.16 0.61 -20.19
N ALA A 82 0.19 1.25 -20.84
CA ALA A 82 0.45 2.08 -22.01
C ALA A 82 1.49 3.17 -21.70
N LYS A 83 2.48 3.30 -22.59
CA LYS A 83 3.50 4.34 -22.46
C LYS A 83 2.89 5.68 -22.89
N SER A 84 2.97 6.68 -22.02
CA SER A 84 2.56 8.03 -22.37
C SER A 84 3.76 8.92 -22.75
N ARG A 85 4.56 9.34 -21.82
CA ARG A 85 5.66 10.30 -22.06
C ARG A 85 6.94 9.85 -21.34
N LYS A 86 8.10 10.11 -21.97
CA LYS A 86 9.39 9.88 -21.32
C LYS A 86 9.62 10.95 -20.24
N MET A 87 9.95 10.54 -19.04
CA MET A 87 10.37 11.45 -17.97
C MET A 87 11.85 11.79 -18.13
N ARG A 88 12.17 13.09 -18.05
CA ARG A 88 13.58 13.54 -18.03
C ARG A 88 14.17 13.31 -16.64
N PHE A 89 15.46 12.99 -16.56
CA PHE A 89 16.14 12.74 -15.28
C PHE A 89 16.00 13.92 -14.30
N GLY A 90 16.13 15.16 -14.75
CA GLY A 90 15.93 16.33 -13.90
C GLY A 90 14.51 16.42 -13.32
N THR A 91 13.49 16.04 -14.09
CA THR A 91 12.10 15.97 -13.61
C THR A 91 11.94 14.87 -12.56
N PHE A 92 12.54 13.71 -12.79
CA PHE A 92 12.56 12.61 -11.83
C PHE A 92 13.17 13.05 -10.49
N CYS A 93 14.35 13.68 -10.52
CA CYS A 93 14.99 14.21 -9.31
C CYS A 93 14.13 15.26 -8.62
N ALA A 94 13.50 16.19 -9.37
CA ALA A 94 12.64 17.21 -8.80
C ALA A 94 11.42 16.59 -8.09
N ILE A 95 10.77 15.59 -8.69
CA ILE A 95 9.64 14.90 -8.07
C ILE A 95 10.10 14.13 -6.83
N THR A 96 11.26 13.45 -6.87
CA THR A 96 11.83 12.79 -5.69
C THR A 96 12.08 13.78 -4.55
N CYS A 97 12.59 14.98 -4.84
CA CYS A 97 12.73 16.03 -3.83
C CYS A 97 11.37 16.50 -3.26
N ILE A 98 10.32 16.54 -4.09
CA ILE A 98 8.96 16.87 -3.62
C ILE A 98 8.46 15.78 -2.66
N PHE A 99 8.72 14.50 -2.91
CA PHE A 99 8.41 13.41 -1.98
C PHE A 99 9.11 13.59 -0.63
N LEU A 100 10.41 13.89 -0.65
CA LEU A 100 11.16 14.15 0.59
C LEU A 100 10.59 15.36 1.34
N GLY A 101 10.16 16.40 0.62
CA GLY A 101 9.44 17.53 1.20
C GLY A 101 8.09 17.12 1.82
N ALA A 102 7.35 16.23 1.17
CA ALA A 102 6.09 15.70 1.70
C ALA A 102 6.29 14.88 2.99
N GLN A 103 7.39 14.13 3.10
CA GLN A 103 7.75 13.43 4.35
C GLN A 103 8.03 14.42 5.50
N PHE A 104 8.70 15.52 5.22
CA PHE A 104 8.88 16.59 6.22
C PHE A 104 7.54 17.14 6.71
N PHE A 105 6.60 17.40 5.81
CA PHE A 105 5.24 17.81 6.18
C PHE A 105 4.51 16.76 7.01
N ALA A 106 4.66 15.48 6.69
CA ALA A 106 4.09 14.39 7.49
C ALA A 106 4.65 14.40 8.92
N THR A 107 5.96 14.53 9.08
CA THR A 107 6.61 14.63 10.40
C THR A 107 6.08 15.82 11.18
N LEU A 108 5.99 17.00 10.55
CA LEU A 108 5.44 18.19 11.19
C LEU A 108 3.97 17.99 11.61
N TYR A 109 3.15 17.41 10.73
CA TYR A 109 1.75 17.09 11.03
C TYR A 109 1.62 16.15 12.23
N ILE A 110 2.40 15.07 12.28
CA ILE A 110 2.37 14.09 13.37
C ILE A 110 2.77 14.77 14.71
N ASN A 111 3.82 15.59 14.72
CA ASN A 111 4.24 16.31 15.93
C ASN A 111 3.17 17.30 16.42
N VAL A 112 2.52 18.03 15.52
CA VAL A 112 1.41 18.94 15.87
C VAL A 112 0.21 18.15 16.38
N LEU A 113 -0.15 17.07 15.73
CA LEU A 113 -1.26 16.19 16.14
C LEU A 113 -1.00 15.62 17.54
N GLU A 114 0.19 15.07 17.79
CA GLU A 114 0.58 14.54 19.09
C GLU A 114 0.52 15.60 20.18
N PHE A 115 1.06 16.80 19.92
CA PHE A 115 0.96 17.92 20.84
C PHE A 115 -0.50 18.25 21.21
N LEU A 116 -1.39 18.34 20.21
CA LEU A 116 -2.80 18.64 20.45
C LEU A 116 -3.52 17.52 21.21
N LEU A 117 -3.23 16.26 20.89
CA LEU A 117 -3.80 15.12 21.58
C LEU A 117 -3.35 15.04 23.05
N ASN A 118 -2.06 15.34 23.32
CA ASN A 118 -1.54 15.39 24.68
C ASN A 118 -2.20 16.47 25.54
N CYS A 119 -2.64 17.59 24.95
CA CYS A 119 -3.40 18.60 25.67
C CYS A 119 -4.73 18.11 26.23
N ILE A 120 -5.30 17.03 25.68
CA ILE A 120 -6.56 16.41 26.12
C ILE A 120 -6.35 15.01 26.71
N GLY A 121 -5.09 14.64 27.04
CA GLY A 121 -4.75 13.37 27.67
C GLY A 121 -4.78 12.15 26.74
N LEU A 122 -4.73 12.38 25.42
CA LEU A 122 -4.63 11.32 24.39
C LEU A 122 -3.25 11.33 23.74
N SER A 123 -2.87 10.22 23.09
CA SER A 123 -1.63 10.10 22.31
C SER A 123 -1.89 9.34 21.00
N ALA A 124 -1.24 9.75 19.94
CA ALA A 124 -1.20 9.06 18.67
C ALA A 124 0.00 8.09 18.54
N MET A 125 0.93 8.09 19.50
CA MET A 125 2.19 7.33 19.40
C MET A 125 1.97 5.84 19.23
N THR A 126 1.06 5.22 20.01
CA THR A 126 0.73 3.79 19.85
C THR A 126 0.20 3.46 18.46
N ALA A 127 -0.61 4.34 17.89
CA ALA A 127 -1.13 4.15 16.53
C ALA A 127 -0.05 4.42 15.46
N LEU A 128 0.89 5.32 15.74
CA LEU A 128 2.06 5.55 14.89
C LEU A 128 2.99 4.34 14.89
N GLU A 129 3.33 3.81 16.06
CA GLU A 129 4.12 2.59 16.22
C GLU A 129 3.48 1.43 15.45
N ALA A 130 2.19 1.17 15.66
CA ALA A 130 1.47 0.13 14.94
C ALA A 130 1.42 0.32 13.41
N ALA A 131 1.51 1.57 12.94
CA ALA A 131 1.50 1.90 11.52
C ALA A 131 2.90 1.83 10.87
N THR A 132 3.97 1.97 11.67
CA THR A 132 5.37 2.03 11.20
C THR A 132 6.21 0.83 11.64
N ASP A 133 5.72 0.03 12.59
CA ASP A 133 6.40 -1.19 13.05
C ASP A 133 6.30 -2.28 11.98
N LEU A 134 7.16 -2.14 10.98
CA LEU A 134 7.39 -3.18 9.99
C LEU A 134 8.39 -4.15 10.60
N SER A 135 7.98 -5.41 10.80
CA SER A 135 8.91 -6.44 11.24
C SER A 135 10.11 -6.53 10.27
N ASP A 136 11.33 -6.70 10.79
CA ASP A 136 12.58 -6.78 10.03
C ASP A 136 12.71 -8.06 9.18
N THR A 137 11.59 -8.62 8.72
CA THR A 137 11.61 -9.83 7.89
C THR A 137 11.72 -9.48 6.41
N PHE A 138 12.46 -10.30 5.66
CA PHE A 138 12.58 -10.16 4.21
C PHE A 138 11.23 -10.14 3.49
N SER A 139 10.27 -10.95 3.96
CA SER A 139 8.92 -10.98 3.37
C SER A 139 8.17 -9.65 3.57
N MET A 140 8.34 -9.01 4.74
CA MET A 140 7.72 -7.71 5.02
C MET A 140 8.36 -6.60 4.18
N PHE A 141 9.69 -6.61 4.05
CA PHE A 141 10.39 -5.71 3.14
C PHE A 141 9.90 -5.88 1.69
N LEU A 142 9.83 -7.12 1.20
CA LEU A 142 9.34 -7.40 -0.16
C LEU A 142 7.90 -6.93 -0.37
N TYR A 143 7.04 -7.12 0.63
CA TYR A 143 5.67 -6.64 0.60
C TYR A 143 5.60 -5.11 0.62
N ALA A 144 6.15 -4.48 1.66
CA ALA A 144 5.95 -3.05 1.90
C ALA A 144 6.69 -2.17 0.87
N ALA A 145 7.90 -2.56 0.48
CA ALA A 145 8.70 -1.75 -0.42
C ALA A 145 8.40 -2.00 -1.91
N ILE A 146 7.92 -3.18 -2.29
CA ILE A 146 7.80 -3.56 -3.71
C ILE A 146 6.37 -3.98 -4.07
N ALA A 147 5.83 -5.02 -3.42
CA ALA A 147 4.58 -5.63 -3.86
C ALA A 147 3.36 -4.73 -3.60
N ALA A 148 3.28 -4.09 -2.44
CA ALA A 148 2.19 -3.17 -2.11
C ALA A 148 2.20 -1.94 -3.04
N PRO A 149 3.32 -1.21 -3.24
CA PRO A 149 3.37 -0.12 -4.21
C PRO A 149 2.91 -0.50 -5.61
N ILE A 150 3.33 -1.64 -6.14
CA ILE A 150 2.89 -2.13 -7.46
C ILE A 150 1.37 -2.35 -7.47
N ALA A 151 0.85 -3.07 -6.48
CA ALA A 151 -0.56 -3.38 -6.37
C ALA A 151 -1.42 -2.11 -6.23
N GLU A 152 -1.00 -1.19 -5.38
CA GLU A 152 -1.70 0.07 -5.13
C GLU A 152 -1.69 0.97 -6.36
N GLU A 153 -0.57 1.09 -7.07
CA GLU A 153 -0.55 1.90 -8.29
C GLU A 153 -1.46 1.31 -9.37
N ILE A 154 -1.46 0.00 -9.56
CA ILE A 154 -2.39 -0.62 -10.51
C ILE A 154 -3.83 -0.38 -10.09
N LEU A 155 -4.17 -0.52 -8.82
CA LEU A 155 -5.53 -0.29 -8.33
C LEU A 155 -5.92 1.19 -8.46
N PHE A 156 -5.12 2.11 -7.87
CA PHE A 156 -5.50 3.50 -7.75
C PHE A 156 -5.29 4.30 -9.05
N ARG A 157 -4.22 4.08 -9.79
CA ARG A 157 -3.93 4.80 -11.05
C ARG A 157 -4.43 4.03 -12.26
N GLY A 158 -4.29 2.70 -12.26
CA GLY A 158 -4.77 1.84 -13.33
C GLY A 158 -6.29 1.74 -13.42
N PHE A 159 -6.97 1.53 -12.30
CA PHE A 159 -8.43 1.33 -12.29
C PHE A 159 -9.19 2.57 -11.82
N ILE A 160 -8.92 3.09 -10.63
CA ILE A 160 -9.73 4.15 -10.02
C ILE A 160 -9.57 5.47 -10.77
N GLN A 161 -8.35 5.97 -10.90
CA GLN A 161 -8.09 7.25 -11.57
C GLN A 161 -8.58 7.23 -13.02
N ARG A 162 -8.34 6.14 -13.76
CA ARG A 162 -8.85 6.00 -15.14
C ARG A 162 -10.37 6.03 -15.23
N SER A 163 -11.05 5.37 -14.31
CA SER A 163 -12.51 5.37 -14.26
C SER A 163 -13.10 6.76 -13.96
N LEU A 164 -12.31 7.65 -13.35
CA LEU A 164 -12.68 9.04 -13.07
C LEU A 164 -12.31 10.01 -14.18
N LEU A 165 -11.50 9.61 -15.18
CA LEU A 165 -11.08 10.48 -16.30
C LEU A 165 -12.25 11.13 -17.07
N PRO A 166 -13.42 10.49 -17.29
CA PRO A 166 -14.55 11.14 -17.94
C PRO A 166 -15.03 12.41 -17.23
N PHE A 167 -14.73 12.58 -15.95
CA PHE A 167 -15.06 13.78 -15.17
C PHE A 167 -13.95 14.84 -15.21
N GLY A 168 -12.85 14.58 -15.92
CA GLY A 168 -11.70 15.45 -16.09
C GLY A 168 -10.47 14.99 -15.32
N GLN A 169 -9.28 15.24 -15.88
CA GLN A 169 -8.00 14.75 -15.36
C GLN A 169 -7.72 15.24 -13.92
N LYS A 170 -7.98 16.52 -13.62
CA LYS A 170 -7.76 17.07 -12.26
C LYS A 170 -8.67 16.39 -11.23
N PHE A 171 -9.93 16.18 -11.58
CA PHE A 171 -10.88 15.47 -10.73
C PHE A 171 -10.44 14.01 -10.51
N ALA A 172 -9.99 13.33 -11.56
CA ALA A 172 -9.53 11.95 -11.49
C ALA A 172 -8.31 11.80 -10.56
N ILE A 173 -7.32 12.69 -10.68
CA ILE A 173 -6.14 12.71 -9.80
C ILE A 173 -6.56 12.96 -8.35
N PHE A 174 -7.36 14.00 -8.10
CA PHE A 174 -7.81 14.35 -6.75
C PHE A 174 -8.65 13.24 -6.11
N GLY A 175 -9.66 12.73 -6.82
CA GLY A 175 -10.53 11.66 -6.32
C GLY A 175 -9.77 10.37 -6.03
N SER A 176 -8.84 9.98 -6.91
CA SER A 176 -7.97 8.83 -6.67
C SER A 176 -7.06 9.04 -5.46
N ALA A 177 -6.51 10.25 -5.28
CA ALA A 177 -5.66 10.58 -4.13
C ALA A 177 -6.43 10.56 -2.80
N VAL A 178 -7.67 11.08 -2.78
CA VAL A 178 -8.54 10.99 -1.60
C VAL A 178 -8.80 9.53 -1.22
N LEU A 179 -9.19 8.71 -2.18
CA LEU A 179 -9.44 7.28 -1.94
C LEU A 179 -8.17 6.56 -1.50
N PHE A 180 -7.02 6.90 -2.06
CA PHE A 180 -5.72 6.35 -1.66
C PHE A 180 -5.37 6.71 -0.22
N GLY A 181 -5.54 7.97 0.19
CA GLY A 181 -5.35 8.38 1.57
C GLY A 181 -6.27 7.64 2.53
N LEU A 182 -7.58 7.61 2.22
CA LEU A 182 -8.57 6.94 3.06
C LEU A 182 -8.37 5.43 3.16
N PHE A 183 -7.80 4.80 2.12
CA PHE A 183 -7.49 3.38 2.10
C PHE A 183 -6.53 2.95 3.22
N HIS A 184 -5.66 3.84 3.70
CA HIS A 184 -4.75 3.57 4.81
C HIS A 184 -5.46 3.42 6.17
N GLY A 185 -6.73 3.87 6.28
CA GLY A 185 -7.61 3.57 7.39
C GLY A 185 -7.24 4.18 8.73
N ASN A 186 -6.25 5.07 8.78
CA ASN A 186 -5.82 5.73 10.01
C ASN A 186 -5.51 7.22 9.81
N LEU A 187 -5.74 8.01 10.83
CA LEU A 187 -5.59 9.47 10.78
C LEU A 187 -4.13 9.93 10.60
N ILE A 188 -3.17 9.09 10.96
CA ILE A 188 -1.74 9.41 10.92
C ILE A 188 -1.22 9.33 9.48
N GLN A 189 -1.51 8.25 8.78
CA GLN A 189 -1.03 8.00 7.42
C GLN A 189 -1.88 8.70 6.34
N THR A 190 -3.19 8.86 6.58
CA THR A 190 -4.13 9.40 5.58
C THR A 190 -3.69 10.73 4.96
N PRO A 191 -3.28 11.78 5.71
CA PRO A 191 -2.88 13.04 5.09
C PRO A 191 -1.62 12.93 4.24
N TYR A 192 -0.63 12.17 4.70
CA TYR A 192 0.58 11.92 3.93
C TYR A 192 0.29 11.12 2.67
N ALA A 193 -0.44 10.00 2.80
CA ALA A 193 -0.82 9.17 1.67
C ALA A 193 -1.66 9.95 0.64
N PHE A 194 -2.52 10.88 1.07
CA PHE A 194 -3.23 11.77 0.18
C PHE A 194 -2.26 12.65 -0.63
N LEU A 195 -1.27 13.29 0.01
CA LEU A 195 -0.27 14.13 -0.67
C LEU A 195 0.57 13.31 -1.66
N VAL A 196 1.06 12.16 -1.23
CA VAL A 196 1.74 11.17 -2.10
C VAL A 196 0.82 10.76 -3.25
N GLY A 197 -0.44 10.52 -2.95
CA GLY A 197 -1.48 10.17 -3.91
C GLY A 197 -1.66 11.19 -5.04
N LEU A 198 -1.61 12.48 -4.72
CA LEU A 198 -1.68 13.58 -5.71
C LEU A 198 -0.46 13.57 -6.63
N ILE A 199 0.74 13.40 -6.06
CA ILE A 199 2.00 13.40 -6.83
C ILE A 199 2.02 12.19 -7.78
N LEU A 200 1.75 10.99 -7.26
CA LEU A 200 1.73 9.75 -8.05
C LEU A 200 0.64 9.78 -9.12
N GLY A 201 -0.54 10.32 -8.78
CA GLY A 201 -1.63 10.50 -9.74
C GLY A 201 -1.27 11.43 -10.89
N TYR A 202 -0.58 12.52 -10.62
CA TYR A 202 -0.04 13.42 -11.63
C TYR A 202 1.02 12.69 -12.49
N VAL A 203 1.95 11.98 -11.87
CA VAL A 203 3.00 11.25 -12.59
C VAL A 203 2.42 10.17 -13.50
N ALA A 204 1.45 9.41 -13.02
CA ALA A 204 0.78 8.39 -13.82
C ALA A 204 0.03 9.00 -15.03
N ALA A 205 -0.60 10.17 -14.85
CA ALA A 205 -1.33 10.85 -15.91
C ALA A 205 -0.42 11.49 -16.96
N GLU A 206 0.69 12.13 -16.56
CA GLU A 206 1.58 12.88 -17.45
C GLU A 206 2.67 12.02 -18.10
N TYR A 207 3.12 10.97 -17.41
CA TYR A 207 4.24 10.16 -17.87
C TYR A 207 3.85 8.71 -18.09
N SER A 208 3.69 7.92 -17.04
CA SER A 208 3.14 6.57 -17.10
C SER A 208 2.99 6.01 -15.68
N ILE A 209 2.20 4.95 -15.55
CA ILE A 209 2.09 4.20 -14.30
C ILE A 209 3.43 3.58 -13.86
N TRP A 210 4.33 3.25 -14.80
CA TRP A 210 5.67 2.73 -14.48
C TRP A 210 6.50 3.71 -13.65
N TRP A 211 6.47 5.00 -14.01
CA TRP A 211 7.15 6.03 -13.23
C TRP A 211 6.51 6.24 -11.87
N SER A 212 5.18 6.13 -11.80
CA SER A 212 4.46 6.18 -10.53
C SER A 212 4.85 5.01 -9.62
N ILE A 213 4.90 3.79 -10.15
CA ILE A 213 5.37 2.59 -9.41
C ILE A 213 6.80 2.79 -8.91
N VAL A 214 7.73 3.22 -9.77
CA VAL A 214 9.13 3.43 -9.36
C VAL A 214 9.25 4.46 -8.25
N LEU A 215 8.59 5.60 -8.38
CA LEU A 215 8.62 6.65 -7.36
C LEU A 215 7.97 6.20 -6.05
N HIS A 216 6.86 5.47 -6.11
CA HIS A 216 6.19 4.94 -4.93
C HIS A 216 7.07 3.90 -4.21
N THR A 217 7.70 2.99 -4.96
CA THR A 217 8.66 2.02 -4.43
C THR A 217 9.83 2.73 -3.74
N ILE A 218 10.42 3.76 -4.37
CA ILE A 218 11.50 4.55 -3.75
C ILE A 218 11.01 5.22 -2.46
N ASN A 219 9.81 5.81 -2.48
CA ASN A 219 9.22 6.42 -1.28
C ASN A 219 9.13 5.42 -0.12
N ASN A 220 8.62 4.23 -0.38
CA ASN A 220 8.47 3.19 0.65
C ASN A 220 9.80 2.56 1.10
N MET A 221 10.84 2.63 0.28
CA MET A 221 12.19 2.18 0.68
C MET A 221 12.92 3.18 1.58
N VAL A 222 12.53 4.44 1.57
CA VAL A 222 13.19 5.53 2.34
C VAL A 222 12.45 5.82 3.65
N MET A 223 11.21 5.37 3.76
CA MET A 223 10.42 5.45 5.01
C MET A 223 10.85 4.39 6.00
#